data_0fab57edbbafecc97c267cc87ec524a6
#
_entry.id   0fab57edbbafecc97c267cc87ec524a6
#
_cell.length_a   1.000
_cell.length_b   1.000
_cell.length_c   1.000
_cell.angle_alpha   90.00
_cell.angle_beta   90.00
_cell.angle_gamma   90.00
#
_symmetry.space_group_name_H-M   'P 1'
#
loop_
_entity.id
_entity.type
_entity.pdbx_description
1 polymer ?
#
loop_
_entity_poly.entity_id
_entity_poly.type
_entity_poly.pdbx_seq_one_letter_code
_entity_poly.pdbx_strand_id
1 'polypeptide(L)'
;MRPEELGAWQALLQEEFEKPYWRTLAERVDAAYAASTVYPPREELFAAFRMTPPEAVRVVILGQGPYHEPGQANGLAFSVKPGVKLPPSLRNILTELQADCGVTPTENGDLTAWARQGVFLLNSNLSVEAGKAASHQAFGWQTFTDAVVAALAKLPQPVAFILWGGHAQKKAALAADSPYPRLVLQAPHPSPLSAYRGFFGSRPFSKINAFLEASGSRAIDWRL
;
A
#
# COMPACT_ATOMS: atom_id res chain seq x y z
N MET A 1 -3.54 19.18 6.05
CA MET A 1 -3.34 18.39 4.80
C MET A 1 -3.89 19.17 3.60
N ARG A 2 -3.14 19.24 2.52
CA ARG A 2 -3.55 19.94 1.30
C ARG A 2 -3.50 18.98 0.11
N PRO A 3 -4.46 19.09 -0.86
CA PRO A 3 -4.49 18.20 -2.04
C PRO A 3 -3.20 18.21 -2.85
N GLU A 4 -2.48 19.33 -2.92
CA GLU A 4 -1.22 19.47 -3.66
C GLU A 4 -0.13 18.51 -3.17
N GLU A 5 -0.21 18.06 -1.93
CA GLU A 5 0.74 17.10 -1.35
C GLU A 5 0.69 15.73 -2.00
N LEU A 6 -0.41 15.42 -2.72
CA LEU A 6 -0.58 14.15 -3.42
C LEU A 6 0.00 14.17 -4.84
N GLY A 7 0.61 15.27 -5.27
CA GLY A 7 1.24 15.37 -6.59
C GLY A 7 0.26 15.10 -7.73
N ALA A 8 0.64 14.24 -8.67
CA ALA A 8 -0.16 13.92 -9.85
C ALA A 8 -1.52 13.27 -9.53
N TRP A 9 -1.72 12.75 -8.32
CA TRP A 9 -3.01 12.20 -7.88
C TRP A 9 -4.06 13.27 -7.64
N GLN A 10 -3.68 14.52 -7.44
CA GLN A 10 -4.61 15.60 -7.12
C GLN A 10 -5.73 15.72 -8.16
N ALA A 11 -5.39 15.73 -9.43
CA ALA A 11 -6.38 15.86 -10.51
C ALA A 11 -7.34 14.66 -10.53
N LEU A 12 -6.83 13.45 -10.35
CA LEU A 12 -7.62 12.22 -10.38
C LEU A 12 -8.60 12.13 -9.22
N LEU A 13 -8.24 12.68 -8.07
CA LEU A 13 -9.01 12.62 -6.82
C LEU A 13 -9.74 13.92 -6.50
N GLN A 14 -9.83 14.85 -7.43
CA GLN A 14 -10.35 16.21 -7.19
C GLN A 14 -11.72 16.22 -6.51
N GLU A 15 -12.63 15.35 -6.93
CA GLU A 15 -13.97 15.28 -6.35
C GLU A 15 -13.97 14.92 -4.86
N GLU A 16 -12.99 14.12 -4.41
CA GLU A 16 -12.89 13.74 -3.00
C GLU A 16 -12.55 14.92 -2.10
N PHE A 17 -11.71 15.83 -2.59
CA PHE A 17 -11.28 17.00 -1.83
C PHE A 17 -12.41 18.03 -1.60
N GLU A 18 -13.47 17.95 -2.37
CA GLU A 18 -14.66 18.81 -2.25
C GLU A 18 -15.69 18.24 -1.28
N LYS A 19 -15.56 16.98 -0.87
CA LYS A 19 -16.49 16.31 0.04
C LYS A 19 -16.24 16.71 1.50
N PRO A 20 -17.31 16.80 2.32
CA PRO A 20 -17.18 17.19 3.73
C PRO A 20 -16.24 16.30 4.54
N TYR A 21 -16.19 14.98 4.26
CA TYR A 21 -15.33 14.06 5.03
C TYR A 21 -13.85 14.41 4.89
N TRP A 22 -13.40 14.88 3.72
CA TRP A 22 -12.01 15.24 3.49
C TRP A 22 -11.57 16.37 4.41
N ARG A 23 -12.39 17.39 4.56
CA ARG A 23 -12.12 18.50 5.47
C ARG A 23 -11.99 18.01 6.91
N THR A 24 -12.95 17.19 7.37
CA THR A 24 -12.92 16.62 8.71
C THR A 24 -11.69 15.74 8.93
N LEU A 25 -11.35 14.89 7.95
CA LEU A 25 -10.15 14.07 7.99
C LEU A 25 -8.89 14.94 8.08
N ALA A 26 -8.77 15.96 7.25
CA ALA A 26 -7.63 16.87 7.23
C ALA A 26 -7.45 17.57 8.59
N GLU A 27 -8.53 18.08 9.16
CA GLU A 27 -8.51 18.73 10.47
C GLU A 27 -8.05 17.77 11.57
N ARG A 28 -8.55 16.54 11.58
CA ARG A 28 -8.18 15.53 12.59
C ARG A 28 -6.71 15.13 12.47
N VAL A 29 -6.22 14.91 11.25
CA VAL A 29 -4.83 14.52 11.02
C VAL A 29 -3.88 15.64 11.38
N ASP A 30 -4.16 16.87 10.95
CA ASP A 30 -3.33 18.03 11.28
C ASP A 30 -3.28 18.28 12.80
N ALA A 31 -4.43 18.15 13.48
CA ALA A 31 -4.49 18.26 14.94
C ALA A 31 -3.68 17.17 15.63
N ALA A 32 -3.71 15.93 15.14
CA ALA A 32 -2.94 14.82 15.69
C ALA A 32 -1.43 15.07 15.58
N TYR A 33 -0.94 15.51 14.42
CA TYR A 33 0.47 15.85 14.24
C TYR A 33 0.91 17.03 15.12
N ALA A 34 0.02 17.98 15.39
CA ALA A 34 0.31 19.12 16.25
C ALA A 34 0.36 18.73 17.73
N ALA A 35 -0.45 17.75 18.17
CA ALA A 35 -0.66 17.42 19.57
C ALA A 35 0.17 16.23 20.08
N SER A 36 0.63 15.36 19.20
CA SER A 36 1.30 14.10 19.58
C SER A 36 2.31 13.66 18.53
N THR A 37 3.07 12.60 18.85
CA THR A 37 3.93 11.94 17.86
C THR A 37 3.07 11.03 17.00
N VAL A 38 3.10 11.24 15.69
CA VAL A 38 2.34 10.49 14.68
C VAL A 38 3.30 9.87 13.67
N TYR A 39 3.01 8.66 13.22
CA TYR A 39 3.76 7.99 12.16
C TYR A 39 2.89 7.78 10.92
N PRO A 40 3.50 7.81 9.72
CA PRO A 40 4.89 8.17 9.42
C PRO A 40 5.15 9.65 9.73
N PRO A 41 6.41 10.11 9.71
CA PRO A 41 6.71 11.55 9.77
C PRO A 41 5.86 12.34 8.77
N ARG A 42 5.50 13.57 9.11
CA ARG A 42 4.52 14.36 8.34
C ARG A 42 4.87 14.47 6.85
N GLU A 43 6.16 14.63 6.54
CA GLU A 43 6.67 14.73 5.17
C GLU A 43 6.56 13.41 4.39
N GLU A 44 6.38 12.28 5.07
CA GLU A 44 6.24 10.96 4.45
C GLU A 44 4.79 10.46 4.37
N LEU A 45 3.83 11.25 4.87
CA LEU A 45 2.42 10.84 4.93
C LEU A 45 1.86 10.37 3.57
N PHE A 46 2.23 11.05 2.50
CA PHE A 46 1.80 10.72 1.15
C PHE A 46 2.94 10.19 0.26
N ALA A 47 3.94 9.56 0.86
CA ALA A 47 5.10 9.04 0.12
C ALA A 47 4.69 8.06 -1.00
N ALA A 48 3.75 7.16 -0.75
CA ALA A 48 3.26 6.21 -1.76
C ALA A 48 2.73 6.94 -3.00
N PHE A 49 1.96 8.00 -2.81
CA PHE A 49 1.38 8.80 -3.89
C PHE A 49 2.44 9.54 -4.72
N ARG A 50 3.44 10.11 -4.04
CA ARG A 50 4.51 10.83 -4.72
C ARG A 50 5.46 9.93 -5.49
N MET A 51 5.77 8.75 -4.93
CA MET A 51 6.69 7.80 -5.57
C MET A 51 6.07 7.08 -6.76
N THR A 52 4.76 6.87 -6.74
CA THR A 52 4.05 6.12 -7.78
C THR A 52 2.88 6.94 -8.30
N PRO A 53 3.09 7.82 -9.31
CA PRO A 53 2.00 8.58 -9.92
C PRO A 53 1.00 7.65 -10.61
N PRO A 54 -0.24 8.10 -10.86
CA PRO A 54 -1.30 7.25 -11.40
C PRO A 54 -0.92 6.46 -12.66
N GLU A 55 -0.29 7.12 -13.62
CA GLU A 55 0.10 6.51 -14.90
C GLU A 55 1.21 5.45 -14.77
N ALA A 56 1.96 5.48 -13.67
CA ALA A 56 3.03 4.53 -13.40
C ALA A 56 2.56 3.28 -12.64
N VAL A 57 1.34 3.29 -12.09
CA VAL A 57 0.84 2.16 -11.30
C VAL A 57 0.70 0.91 -12.17
N ARG A 58 1.30 -0.18 -11.71
CA ARG A 58 1.21 -1.52 -12.32
C ARG A 58 0.76 -2.57 -11.32
N VAL A 59 1.09 -2.37 -10.06
CA VAL A 59 0.72 -3.27 -8.95
C VAL A 59 0.23 -2.44 -7.79
N VAL A 60 -0.78 -2.91 -7.09
CA VAL A 60 -1.28 -2.31 -5.86
C VAL A 60 -1.21 -3.35 -4.75
N ILE A 61 -0.54 -3.04 -3.66
CA ILE A 61 -0.52 -3.85 -2.45
C ILE A 61 -1.21 -3.04 -1.35
N LEU A 62 -2.29 -3.60 -0.79
CA LEU A 62 -3.04 -2.94 0.27
C LEU A 62 -2.57 -3.43 1.64
N GLY A 63 -2.08 -2.48 2.45
CA GLY A 63 -1.83 -2.67 3.87
C GLY A 63 -2.94 -2.08 4.71
N GLN A 64 -2.90 -2.33 6.02
CA GLN A 64 -3.92 -1.86 6.94
C GLN A 64 -3.59 -0.50 7.54
N GLY A 65 -2.36 -0.30 8.02
CA GLY A 65 -1.91 0.95 8.61
C GLY A 65 -0.42 0.98 8.85
N PRO A 66 0.14 2.15 9.18
CA PRO A 66 1.57 2.27 9.44
C PRO A 66 1.98 1.53 10.71
N TYR A 67 3.25 1.15 10.78
CA TYR A 67 3.87 0.70 12.03
C TYR A 67 3.82 1.82 13.07
N HIS A 68 3.53 1.49 14.32
CA HIS A 68 3.37 2.47 15.41
C HIS A 68 4.59 2.62 16.32
N GLU A 69 5.66 1.87 16.05
CA GLU A 69 6.92 2.00 16.80
C GLU A 69 7.86 3.03 16.15
N PRO A 70 8.73 3.67 16.96
CA PRO A 70 9.64 4.69 16.45
C PRO A 70 10.54 4.18 15.31
N GLY A 71 10.73 5.01 14.29
CA GLY A 71 11.72 4.80 13.24
C GLY A 71 11.36 3.77 12.17
N GLN A 72 10.18 3.13 12.24
CA GLN A 72 9.80 2.07 11.30
C GLN A 72 9.13 2.61 10.02
N ALA A 73 7.98 3.28 10.18
CA ALA A 73 7.13 3.69 9.05
C ALA A 73 7.81 4.73 8.15
N ASN A 74 7.68 4.54 6.84
CA ASN A 74 8.20 5.47 5.83
C ASN A 74 7.14 5.87 4.79
N GLY A 75 5.85 5.68 5.10
CA GLY A 75 4.76 6.08 4.22
C GLY A 75 4.38 5.08 3.13
N LEU A 76 5.04 3.92 3.09
CA LEU A 76 4.74 2.82 2.16
C LEU A 76 4.23 1.62 2.96
N ALA A 77 3.13 1.00 2.50
CA ALA A 77 2.59 -0.18 3.18
C ALA A 77 3.64 -1.29 3.30
N PHE A 78 3.71 -1.92 4.47
CA PHE A 78 4.65 -2.99 4.85
C PHE A 78 6.12 -2.57 4.94
N SER A 79 6.52 -1.46 4.35
CA SER A 79 7.90 -0.99 4.27
C SER A 79 8.39 -0.42 5.60
N VAL A 80 9.67 -0.60 5.87
CA VAL A 80 10.38 0.07 6.98
C VAL A 80 11.56 0.87 6.45
N LYS A 81 12.04 1.80 7.25
CA LYS A 81 13.24 2.58 6.91
C LYS A 81 14.47 1.67 6.80
N PRO A 82 15.48 2.07 6.00
CA PRO A 82 16.73 1.32 5.92
C PRO A 82 17.36 1.12 7.30
N GLY A 83 17.94 -0.07 7.54
CA GLY A 83 18.61 -0.41 8.79
C GLY A 83 17.67 -0.82 9.93
N VAL A 84 16.37 -0.78 9.72
CA VAL A 84 15.38 -1.24 10.70
C VAL A 84 15.20 -2.75 10.58
N LYS A 85 15.10 -3.43 11.73
CA LYS A 85 14.81 -4.86 11.78
C LYS A 85 13.50 -5.17 11.07
N LEU A 86 13.49 -6.22 10.24
CA LEU A 86 12.30 -6.63 9.51
C LEU A 86 11.16 -6.98 10.47
N PRO A 87 9.99 -6.32 10.35
CA PRO A 87 8.80 -6.76 11.07
C PRO A 87 8.36 -8.16 10.60
N PRO A 88 7.64 -8.93 11.46
CA PRO A 88 7.30 -10.32 11.15
C PRO A 88 6.56 -10.52 9.83
N SER A 89 5.57 -9.68 9.53
CA SER A 89 4.82 -9.79 8.26
C SER A 89 5.71 -9.52 7.05
N LEU A 90 6.58 -8.51 7.11
CA LEU A 90 7.49 -8.19 6.03
C LEU A 90 8.53 -9.32 5.83
N ARG A 91 9.03 -9.89 6.91
CA ARG A 91 9.91 -11.06 6.82
C ARG A 91 9.24 -12.20 6.07
N ASN A 92 7.97 -12.47 6.35
CA ASN A 92 7.21 -13.52 5.66
C ASN A 92 6.97 -13.17 4.17
N ILE A 93 6.72 -11.90 3.85
CA ILE A 93 6.63 -11.44 2.46
C ILE A 93 7.93 -11.74 1.70
N LEU A 94 9.07 -11.40 2.30
CA LEU A 94 10.38 -11.64 1.67
C LEU A 94 10.73 -13.14 1.59
N THR A 95 10.28 -13.94 2.56
CA THR A 95 10.41 -15.40 2.52
C THR A 95 9.62 -15.98 1.34
N GLU A 96 8.39 -15.55 1.14
CA GLU A 96 7.59 -15.99 -0.01
C GLU A 96 8.21 -15.52 -1.33
N LEU A 97 8.73 -14.31 -1.38
CA LEU A 97 9.41 -13.79 -2.56
C LEU A 97 10.61 -14.66 -2.96
N GLN A 98 11.41 -15.08 -1.99
CA GLN A 98 12.52 -16.01 -2.25
C GLN A 98 12.02 -17.34 -2.81
N ALA A 99 10.99 -17.93 -2.19
CA ALA A 99 10.45 -19.21 -2.62
C ALA A 99 9.78 -19.12 -4.01
N ASP A 100 9.14 -18.01 -4.30
CA ASP A 100 8.42 -17.78 -5.56
C ASP A 100 9.34 -17.42 -6.72
N CYS A 101 10.27 -16.50 -6.51
CA CYS A 101 11.09 -15.91 -7.59
C CYS A 101 12.59 -16.19 -7.46
N GLY A 102 13.03 -16.88 -6.41
CA GLY A 102 14.46 -17.14 -6.18
C GLY A 102 15.28 -15.90 -5.82
N VAL A 103 14.62 -14.83 -5.38
CA VAL A 103 15.30 -13.60 -4.97
C VAL A 103 16.14 -13.85 -3.72
N THR A 104 17.40 -13.43 -3.75
CA THR A 104 18.32 -13.57 -2.61
C THR A 104 17.74 -12.87 -1.38
N PRO A 105 17.72 -13.54 -0.20
CA PRO A 105 17.27 -12.92 1.03
C PRO A 105 18.05 -11.67 1.38
N THR A 106 17.35 -10.68 1.95
CA THR A 106 17.92 -9.41 2.38
C THR A 106 17.40 -9.04 3.77
N GLU A 107 18.16 -8.29 4.53
CA GLU A 107 17.70 -7.65 5.76
C GLU A 107 17.19 -6.23 5.48
N ASN A 108 17.26 -5.75 4.23
CA ASN A 108 16.69 -4.48 3.83
C ASN A 108 15.17 -4.60 3.67
N GLY A 109 14.42 -3.88 4.51
CA GLY A 109 12.95 -3.83 4.45
C GLY A 109 12.40 -2.55 3.82
N ASP A 110 13.24 -1.73 3.21
CA ASP A 110 12.79 -0.53 2.50
C ASP A 110 12.29 -0.92 1.10
N LEU A 111 10.99 -0.78 0.87
CA LEU A 111 10.33 -1.15 -0.38
C LEU A 111 10.30 -0.02 -1.42
N THR A 112 11.08 1.03 -1.23
CA THR A 112 11.15 2.16 -2.18
C THR A 112 11.50 1.70 -3.59
N ALA A 113 12.37 0.69 -3.74
CA ALA A 113 12.72 0.15 -5.05
C ALA A 113 11.51 -0.45 -5.80
N TRP A 114 10.55 -1.03 -5.08
CA TRP A 114 9.29 -1.49 -5.67
C TRP A 114 8.41 -0.31 -6.08
N ALA A 115 8.27 0.68 -5.19
CA ALA A 115 7.43 1.85 -5.45
C ALA A 115 7.88 2.60 -6.70
N ARG A 116 9.17 2.74 -6.92
CA ARG A 116 9.74 3.38 -8.11
C ARG A 116 9.47 2.64 -9.41
N GLN A 117 9.10 1.37 -9.35
CA GLN A 117 8.74 0.55 -10.51
C GLN A 117 7.24 0.49 -10.76
N GLY A 118 6.43 1.20 -10.00
CA GLY A 118 4.99 1.20 -10.16
C GLY A 118 4.23 0.28 -9.20
N VAL A 119 4.86 -0.17 -8.13
CA VAL A 119 4.19 -0.88 -7.03
C VAL A 119 3.65 0.15 -6.04
N PHE A 120 2.34 0.38 -6.07
CA PHE A 120 1.66 1.32 -5.20
C PHE A 120 1.34 0.66 -3.87
N LEU A 121 2.09 1.04 -2.84
CA LEU A 121 2.03 0.45 -1.50
C LEU A 121 1.13 1.30 -0.61
N LEU A 122 -0.18 1.01 -0.64
CA LEU A 122 -1.22 1.82 0.00
C LEU A 122 -1.70 1.18 1.29
N ASN A 123 -1.61 1.91 2.41
CA ASN A 123 -2.33 1.56 3.63
C ASN A 123 -3.76 2.10 3.61
N SER A 124 -4.71 1.36 4.17
CA SER A 124 -6.09 1.82 4.33
C SER A 124 -6.19 3.03 5.27
N ASN A 125 -5.36 3.06 6.33
CA ASN A 125 -5.18 4.21 7.21
C ASN A 125 -3.75 4.71 7.01
N LEU A 126 -3.58 6.00 6.71
CA LEU A 126 -2.25 6.52 6.35
C LEU A 126 -1.48 7.06 7.56
N SER A 127 -2.09 7.17 8.73
CA SER A 127 -1.43 7.67 9.94
C SER A 127 -1.81 6.88 11.17
N VAL A 128 -0.95 6.96 12.19
CA VAL A 128 -1.15 6.31 13.50
C VAL A 128 -0.44 7.10 14.59
N GLU A 129 -1.02 7.19 15.80
CA GLU A 129 -0.34 7.75 16.95
C GLU A 129 0.73 6.77 17.46
N ALA A 130 1.89 7.30 17.83
CA ALA A 130 3.01 6.52 18.33
C ALA A 130 2.59 5.59 19.48
N GLY A 131 2.93 4.31 19.38
CA GLY A 131 2.64 3.28 20.38
C GLY A 131 1.18 2.86 20.49
N LYS A 132 0.28 3.38 19.65
CA LYS A 132 -1.16 3.10 19.74
C LYS A 132 -1.69 2.55 18.42
N ALA A 133 -1.57 1.24 18.22
CA ALA A 133 -2.04 0.57 17.01
C ALA A 133 -3.48 0.94 16.67
N ALA A 134 -3.75 1.19 15.40
CA ALA A 134 -5.07 1.52 14.85
C ALA A 134 -5.73 2.80 15.45
N SER A 135 -4.98 3.66 16.12
CA SER A 135 -5.52 4.83 16.82
C SER A 135 -6.23 5.83 15.90
N HIS A 136 -5.89 5.89 14.62
CA HIS A 136 -6.52 6.80 13.65
C HIS A 136 -7.58 6.11 12.77
N GLN A 137 -7.98 4.90 13.10
CA GLN A 137 -8.94 4.13 12.30
C GLN A 137 -10.29 4.86 12.13
N ALA A 138 -10.70 5.64 13.11
CA ALA A 138 -11.95 6.40 13.08
C ALA A 138 -11.83 7.79 12.45
N PHE A 139 -10.67 8.18 11.90
CA PHE A 139 -10.45 9.51 11.36
C PHE A 139 -11.14 9.77 10.01
N GLY A 140 -11.44 8.71 9.26
CA GLY A 140 -12.04 8.82 7.93
C GLY A 140 -11.08 8.44 6.79
N TRP A 141 -9.88 7.94 7.10
CA TRP A 141 -8.92 7.50 6.08
C TRP A 141 -9.50 6.47 5.12
N GLN A 142 -10.29 5.53 5.61
CA GLN A 142 -10.81 4.44 4.76
C GLN A 142 -11.77 4.94 3.69
N THR A 143 -12.54 5.99 3.95
CA THR A 143 -13.38 6.62 2.92
C THR A 143 -12.50 7.15 1.78
N PHE A 144 -11.40 7.82 2.12
CA PHE A 144 -10.45 8.35 1.14
C PHE A 144 -9.74 7.23 0.38
N THR A 145 -9.19 6.24 1.09
CA THR A 145 -8.44 5.15 0.44
C THR A 145 -9.33 4.23 -0.37
N ASP A 146 -10.61 4.07 -0.03
CA ASP A 146 -11.59 3.39 -0.89
C ASP A 146 -11.78 4.13 -2.21
N ALA A 147 -11.86 5.45 -2.17
CA ALA A 147 -11.92 6.27 -3.39
C ALA A 147 -10.64 6.12 -4.24
N VAL A 148 -9.48 6.02 -3.60
CA VAL A 148 -8.21 5.74 -4.28
C VAL A 148 -8.24 4.38 -4.97
N VAL A 149 -8.72 3.33 -4.30
CA VAL A 149 -8.86 1.99 -4.91
C VAL A 149 -9.81 2.02 -6.09
N ALA A 150 -10.94 2.71 -5.98
CA ALA A 150 -11.89 2.89 -7.09
C ALA A 150 -11.25 3.59 -8.29
N ALA A 151 -10.45 4.63 -8.03
CA ALA A 151 -9.72 5.35 -9.09
C ALA A 151 -8.67 4.44 -9.75
N LEU A 152 -7.93 3.67 -8.95
CA LEU A 152 -6.96 2.69 -9.46
C LEU A 152 -7.60 1.63 -10.37
N ALA A 153 -8.80 1.16 -10.01
CA ALA A 153 -9.53 0.20 -10.81
C ALA A 153 -9.91 0.75 -12.20
N LYS A 154 -10.06 2.06 -12.34
CA LYS A 154 -10.45 2.73 -13.58
C LYS A 154 -9.27 3.16 -14.45
N LEU A 155 -8.03 2.99 -14.00
CA LEU A 155 -6.85 3.34 -14.80
C LEU A 155 -6.80 2.48 -16.08
N PRO A 156 -6.40 3.07 -17.23
CA PRO A 156 -6.43 2.36 -18.50
C PRO A 156 -5.36 1.28 -18.66
N GLN A 157 -4.23 1.42 -17.98
CA GLN A 157 -3.14 0.43 -18.05
C GLN A 157 -3.50 -0.85 -17.27
N PRO A 158 -2.84 -1.98 -17.56
CA PRO A 158 -2.97 -3.21 -16.77
C PRO A 158 -2.53 -2.96 -15.32
N VAL A 159 -3.36 -3.38 -14.36
CA VAL A 159 -3.06 -3.26 -12.93
C VAL A 159 -3.37 -4.58 -12.22
N ALA A 160 -2.43 -5.05 -11.41
CA ALA A 160 -2.61 -6.19 -10.52
C ALA A 160 -2.79 -5.70 -9.08
N PHE A 161 -3.78 -6.26 -8.37
CA PHE A 161 -4.03 -5.99 -6.96
C PHE A 161 -3.64 -7.19 -6.12
N ILE A 162 -2.93 -6.97 -5.03
CA ILE A 162 -2.66 -7.97 -3.99
C ILE A 162 -3.44 -7.61 -2.74
N LEU A 163 -4.34 -8.51 -2.34
CA LEU A 163 -5.21 -8.35 -1.18
C LEU A 163 -4.90 -9.45 -0.16
N TRP A 164 -4.09 -9.14 0.82
CA TRP A 164 -3.70 -10.06 1.88
C TRP A 164 -4.54 -9.86 3.14
N GLY A 165 -5.25 -10.92 3.53
CA GLY A 165 -6.09 -10.96 4.72
C GLY A 165 -7.50 -10.40 4.51
N GLY A 166 -8.38 -10.67 5.47
CA GLY A 166 -9.80 -10.33 5.35
C GLY A 166 -10.09 -8.84 5.23
N HIS A 167 -9.28 -7.99 5.86
CA HIS A 167 -9.47 -6.53 5.75
C HIS A 167 -9.25 -6.04 4.32
N ALA A 168 -8.15 -6.44 3.68
CA ALA A 168 -7.87 -6.06 2.30
C ALA A 168 -8.85 -6.72 1.32
N GLN A 169 -9.24 -7.97 1.55
CA GLN A 169 -10.14 -8.73 0.67
C GLN A 169 -11.54 -8.12 0.57
N LYS A 170 -11.95 -7.31 1.53
CA LYS A 170 -13.20 -6.52 1.44
C LYS A 170 -13.19 -5.55 0.26
N LYS A 171 -12.03 -5.21 -0.28
CA LYS A 171 -11.87 -4.31 -1.42
C LYS A 171 -11.84 -5.05 -2.77
N ALA A 172 -11.98 -6.39 -2.79
CA ALA A 172 -11.86 -7.18 -4.02
C ALA A 172 -12.86 -6.75 -5.11
N ALA A 173 -14.13 -6.57 -4.75
CA ALA A 173 -15.14 -6.13 -5.70
C ALA A 173 -14.84 -4.74 -6.26
N LEU A 174 -14.38 -3.82 -5.42
CA LEU A 174 -14.00 -2.47 -5.82
C LEU A 174 -12.79 -2.48 -6.76
N ALA A 175 -11.78 -3.28 -6.46
CA ALA A 175 -10.59 -3.44 -7.29
C ALA A 175 -10.88 -4.07 -8.65
N ALA A 176 -11.84 -4.97 -8.71
CA ALA A 176 -12.24 -5.66 -9.94
C ALA A 176 -13.23 -4.88 -10.82
N ASP A 177 -13.82 -3.80 -10.30
CA ASP A 177 -14.78 -2.99 -11.03
C ASP A 177 -14.09 -2.11 -12.07
N SER A 178 -13.77 -2.70 -13.23
CA SER A 178 -13.00 -2.05 -14.27
C SER A 178 -13.36 -2.60 -15.66
N PRO A 179 -13.41 -1.73 -16.70
CA PRO A 179 -13.49 -2.17 -18.11
C PRO A 179 -12.14 -2.61 -18.68
N TYR A 180 -11.05 -2.47 -17.91
CA TYR A 180 -9.68 -2.76 -18.32
C TYR A 180 -9.14 -4.03 -17.68
N PRO A 181 -8.04 -4.63 -18.20
CA PRO A 181 -7.44 -5.83 -17.61
C PRO A 181 -7.04 -5.62 -16.15
N ARG A 182 -7.54 -6.49 -15.26
CA ARG A 182 -7.23 -6.50 -13.83
C ARG A 182 -6.95 -7.91 -13.36
N LEU A 183 -5.92 -8.05 -12.56
CA LEU A 183 -5.66 -9.27 -11.79
C LEU A 183 -5.89 -8.92 -10.32
N VAL A 184 -6.74 -9.69 -9.64
CA VAL A 184 -6.97 -9.51 -8.20
C VAL A 184 -6.55 -10.80 -7.50
N LEU A 185 -5.41 -10.76 -6.82
CA LEU A 185 -4.88 -11.90 -6.06
C LEU A 185 -5.27 -11.76 -4.60
N GLN A 186 -5.80 -12.84 -4.03
CA GLN A 186 -6.20 -12.90 -2.63
C GLN A 186 -5.46 -14.05 -1.95
N ALA A 187 -5.01 -13.82 -0.72
CA ALA A 187 -4.40 -14.83 0.13
C ALA A 187 -4.57 -14.44 1.60
N PRO A 188 -4.37 -15.36 2.55
CA PRO A 188 -4.28 -15.01 3.95
C PRO A 188 -3.20 -13.95 4.19
N HIS A 189 -3.31 -13.22 5.30
CA HIS A 189 -2.34 -12.18 5.65
C HIS A 189 -0.95 -12.79 5.93
N PRO A 190 0.15 -12.09 5.58
CA PRO A 190 1.52 -12.57 5.83
C PRO A 190 1.92 -12.58 7.31
N SER A 191 1.08 -12.11 8.23
CA SER A 191 1.32 -12.21 9.67
C SER A 191 1.64 -13.66 10.09
N PRO A 192 2.56 -13.89 11.05
CA PRO A 192 2.80 -15.22 11.60
C PRO A 192 1.53 -15.94 12.09
N LEU A 193 0.47 -15.20 12.42
CA LEU A 193 -0.82 -15.76 12.86
C LEU A 193 -1.59 -16.45 11.73
N SER A 194 -1.30 -16.15 10.47
CA SER A 194 -2.09 -16.63 9.32
C SER A 194 -1.25 -17.07 8.11
N ALA A 195 0.04 -16.78 8.07
CA ALA A 195 0.88 -17.05 6.90
C ALA A 195 0.91 -18.53 6.49
N TYR A 196 0.83 -19.44 7.44
CA TYR A 196 0.84 -20.88 7.19
C TYR A 196 -0.51 -21.43 6.72
N ARG A 197 -1.53 -20.57 6.63
CA ARG A 197 -2.88 -20.95 6.18
C ARG A 197 -3.13 -20.68 4.70
N GLY A 198 -2.05 -20.43 3.92
CA GLY A 198 -2.16 -20.23 2.48
C GLY A 198 -1.47 -18.97 1.94
N PHE A 199 -0.87 -18.13 2.79
CA PHE A 199 0.00 -17.07 2.31
C PHE A 199 1.29 -17.66 1.70
N PHE A 200 2.00 -18.50 2.47
CA PHE A 200 3.13 -19.24 1.92
C PHE A 200 2.65 -20.21 0.85
N GLY A 201 3.31 -20.16 -0.30
CA GLY A 201 2.96 -20.95 -1.49
C GLY A 201 1.94 -20.27 -2.40
N SER A 202 1.43 -19.07 -2.07
CA SER A 202 0.51 -18.32 -2.92
C SER A 202 1.16 -17.76 -4.20
N ARG A 203 2.48 -17.58 -4.19
CA ARG A 203 3.29 -17.19 -5.37
C ARG A 203 2.77 -15.92 -6.07
N PRO A 204 2.50 -14.82 -5.35
CA PRO A 204 1.89 -13.65 -5.96
C PRO A 204 2.84 -12.92 -6.92
N PHE A 205 4.12 -12.92 -6.64
CA PHE A 205 5.11 -12.13 -7.40
C PHE A 205 5.29 -12.64 -8.82
N SER A 206 5.42 -13.95 -9.00
CA SER A 206 5.52 -14.56 -10.33
C SER A 206 4.21 -14.47 -11.11
N LYS A 207 3.07 -14.61 -10.42
CA LYS A 207 1.73 -14.46 -11.03
C LYS A 207 1.52 -13.05 -11.55
N ILE A 208 1.94 -12.03 -10.79
CA ILE A 208 1.88 -10.63 -11.23
C ILE A 208 2.74 -10.42 -12.48
N ASN A 209 3.97 -10.88 -12.47
CA ASN A 209 4.87 -10.70 -13.61
C ASN A 209 4.33 -11.39 -14.86
N ALA A 210 3.75 -12.60 -14.73
CA ALA A 210 3.10 -13.28 -15.84
C ALA A 210 1.92 -12.47 -16.40
N PHE A 211 1.08 -11.89 -15.54
CA PHE A 211 -0.03 -11.03 -15.94
C PHE A 211 0.46 -9.76 -16.64
N LEU A 212 1.46 -9.08 -16.09
CA LEU A 212 2.01 -7.86 -16.66
C LEU A 212 2.58 -8.12 -18.06
N GLU A 213 3.39 -9.16 -18.22
CA GLU A 213 3.99 -9.51 -19.50
C GLU A 213 2.92 -9.94 -20.54
N ALA A 214 1.93 -10.72 -20.13
CA ALA A 214 0.83 -11.11 -21.00
C ALA A 214 -0.03 -9.91 -21.44
N SER A 215 -0.03 -8.84 -20.66
CA SER A 215 -0.75 -7.59 -20.95
C SER A 215 0.13 -6.56 -21.66
N GLY A 216 1.33 -6.93 -22.11
CA GLY A 216 2.25 -6.04 -22.81
C GLY A 216 3.02 -5.07 -21.92
N SER A 217 2.99 -5.26 -20.60
CA SER A 217 3.73 -4.47 -19.64
C SER A 217 5.02 -5.17 -19.21
N ARG A 218 5.98 -4.40 -18.71
CA ARG A 218 7.25 -4.96 -18.23
C ARG A 218 7.09 -5.58 -16.84
N ALA A 219 7.79 -6.70 -16.59
CA ALA A 219 7.85 -7.33 -15.27
C ALA A 219 8.43 -6.40 -14.21
N ILE A 220 8.05 -6.63 -12.95
CA ILE A 220 8.67 -5.98 -11.80
C ILE A 220 9.95 -6.74 -11.44
N ASP A 221 11.03 -6.01 -11.20
CA ASP A 221 12.22 -6.53 -10.54
C ASP A 221 12.00 -6.45 -9.02
N TRP A 222 11.70 -7.58 -8.40
CA TRP A 222 11.36 -7.64 -6.99
C TRP A 222 12.57 -7.61 -6.03
N ARG A 223 13.81 -7.55 -6.55
CA ARG A 223 15.00 -7.44 -5.70
C ARG A 223 15.05 -6.10 -4.98
N LEU A 224 15.52 -6.11 -3.74
CA LEU A 224 15.67 -4.93 -2.90
C LEU A 224 17.14 -4.52 -2.72
#